data_2b77a5b1b0d3d0b372d8d179f7dc3e7d
#
_entry.id   2b77a5b1b0d3d0b372d8d179f7dc3e7d
#
_cell.length_a   1.000
_cell.length_b   1.000
_cell.length_c   1.000
_cell.angle_alpha   90.00
_cell.angle_beta   90.00
_cell.angle_gamma   90.00
#
_symmetry.space_group_name_H-M   'P 1'
#
loop_
_entity.id
_entity.type
_entity.pdbx_description
1 polymer ?
#
loop_
_entity_poly.entity_id
_entity_poly.type
_entity_poly.pdbx_seq_one_letter_code
_entity_poly.pdbx_strand_id
1 'polypeptide(L)'
;MSFLARRFAAAAPSLTRSFSASARRDIAKITLVGNLAATPELKATSTGHDIIEYAVASNSGPRENRQTSWFRVAAFIEEGPRRDFLTSLPKGATVYVEGDAIMNSYNDSDGKPRSALSIYQRNIEVLRRPTPAAE
;
A
#
# COMPACT_ATOMS: atom_id res chain seq x y z
N MET A 1 -26.12 74.45 1.37
CA MET A 1 -24.83 73.84 1.44
C MET A 1 -24.98 72.37 1.72
N SER A 2 -24.84 71.63 0.73
CA SER A 2 -24.92 70.18 0.86
C SER A 2 -23.57 69.64 1.26
N PHE A 3 -23.49 69.12 2.43
CA PHE A 3 -22.34 68.36 2.84
C PHE A 3 -22.47 67.00 2.22
N LEU A 4 -21.76 66.79 1.17
CA LEU A 4 -21.56 65.47 0.63
C LEU A 4 -20.72 64.69 1.63
N ALA A 5 -21.40 64.03 2.54
CA ALA A 5 -20.76 63.00 3.30
C ALA A 5 -20.33 61.91 2.31
N ARG A 6 -19.14 62.01 1.82
CA ARG A 6 -18.53 60.89 1.11
C ARG A 6 -18.40 59.75 2.10
N ARG A 7 -19.39 58.95 2.07
CA ARG A 7 -19.22 57.62 2.65
C ARG A 7 -18.19 56.92 1.77
N PHE A 8 -16.98 56.97 2.20
CA PHE A 8 -16.04 55.98 1.74
C PHE A 8 -16.57 54.67 2.29
N ALA A 9 -17.37 54.04 1.51
CA ALA A 9 -17.55 52.63 1.72
C ALA A 9 -16.18 52.02 1.46
N ALA A 10 -15.40 51.93 2.51
CA ALA A 10 -14.24 51.09 2.49
C ALA A 10 -14.78 49.72 2.15
N ALA A 11 -14.68 49.34 0.89
CA ALA A 11 -14.86 47.97 0.52
C ALA A 11 -13.83 47.23 1.31
N ALA A 12 -14.26 46.66 2.44
CA ALA A 12 -13.42 45.73 3.16
C ALA A 12 -12.94 44.70 2.12
N PRO A 13 -11.63 44.54 1.94
CA PRO A 13 -11.17 43.48 1.07
C PRO A 13 -11.83 42.23 1.59
N SER A 14 -12.73 41.70 0.82
CA SER A 14 -13.27 40.39 1.13
C SER A 14 -12.06 39.46 1.12
N LEU A 15 -11.59 39.16 2.32
CA LEU A 15 -10.66 38.07 2.53
C LEU A 15 -11.45 36.81 2.21
N THR A 16 -11.75 36.64 0.96
CA THR A 16 -12.09 35.34 0.46
C THR A 16 -10.81 34.56 0.60
N ARG A 17 -10.63 33.95 1.76
CA ARG A 17 -9.74 32.84 1.86
C ARG A 17 -10.28 31.82 0.88
N SER A 18 -9.75 31.84 -0.31
CA SER A 18 -9.97 30.75 -1.19
C SER A 18 -9.36 29.54 -0.48
N PHE A 19 -10.19 28.82 0.21
CA PHE A 19 -9.83 27.45 0.52
C PHE A 19 -9.68 26.81 -0.84
N SER A 20 -8.45 26.80 -1.35
CA SER A 20 -8.14 25.88 -2.42
C SER A 20 -8.54 24.54 -1.84
N ALA A 21 -9.61 23.97 -2.35
CA ALA A 21 -9.96 22.60 -2.05
C ALA A 21 -8.79 21.78 -2.56
N SER A 22 -7.75 21.64 -1.73
CA SER A 22 -6.76 20.64 -1.96
C SER A 22 -7.54 19.35 -2.00
N ALA A 23 -7.57 18.70 -3.16
CA ALA A 23 -8.21 17.41 -3.31
C ALA A 23 -7.77 16.57 -2.12
N ARG A 24 -8.72 16.17 -1.29
CA ARG A 24 -8.44 15.28 -0.17
C ARG A 24 -7.77 14.04 -0.77
N ARG A 25 -6.52 13.89 -0.48
CA ARG A 25 -5.82 12.66 -0.82
C ARG A 25 -5.96 11.73 0.36
N ASP A 26 -6.92 10.84 0.24
CA ASP A 26 -7.07 9.79 1.21
C ASP A 26 -5.92 8.82 1.04
N ILE A 27 -5.29 8.46 2.13
CA ILE A 27 -4.15 7.56 2.13
C ILE A 27 -4.43 6.42 3.08
N ALA A 28 -4.28 5.21 2.59
CA ALA A 28 -4.26 4.01 3.43
C ALA A 28 -2.91 3.34 3.25
N LYS A 29 -2.08 3.43 4.25
CA LYS A 29 -0.77 2.80 4.27
C LYS A 29 -0.75 1.59 5.16
N ILE A 30 0.02 0.60 4.77
CA ILE A 30 0.24 -0.58 5.59
C ILE A 30 1.74 -0.85 5.69
N THR A 31 2.17 -1.23 6.87
CA THR A 31 3.52 -1.67 7.13
C THR A 31 3.47 -3.09 7.64
N LEU A 32 4.20 -3.97 6.99
CA LEU A 32 4.25 -5.39 7.33
C LEU A 32 5.66 -5.80 7.67
N VAL A 33 5.80 -6.57 8.73
CA VAL A 33 7.03 -7.31 9.04
C VAL A 33 6.64 -8.75 9.20
N GLY A 34 7.21 -9.59 8.37
CA GLY A 34 6.87 -11.00 8.42
C GLY A 34 7.78 -11.82 7.50
N ASN A 35 7.41 -13.06 7.31
CA ASN A 35 8.18 -13.98 6.49
C ASN A 35 7.50 -14.22 5.16
N LEU A 36 8.30 -14.35 4.10
CA LEU A 36 7.78 -14.71 2.80
C LEU A 36 7.22 -16.14 2.84
N ALA A 37 5.96 -16.26 2.44
CA ALA A 37 5.30 -17.57 2.37
C ALA A 37 5.84 -18.42 1.23
N ALA A 38 6.32 -17.78 0.17
CA ALA A 38 6.92 -18.41 -0.99
C ALA A 38 7.83 -17.40 -1.69
N THR A 39 8.66 -17.87 -2.60
CA THR A 39 9.45 -16.98 -3.45
C THR A 39 8.52 -16.11 -4.29
N PRO A 40 8.77 -14.78 -4.37
CA PRO A 40 7.95 -13.91 -5.20
C PRO A 40 7.88 -14.37 -6.64
N GLU A 41 6.69 -14.34 -7.22
CA GLU A 41 6.44 -14.80 -8.57
C GLU A 41 6.14 -13.63 -9.51
N LEU A 42 6.70 -13.72 -10.70
CA LEU A 42 6.40 -12.77 -11.75
C LEU A 42 5.14 -13.23 -12.49
N LYS A 43 4.16 -12.34 -12.58
CA LYS A 43 2.92 -12.59 -13.31
C LYS A 43 2.69 -11.53 -14.36
N ALA A 44 2.25 -11.95 -15.53
CA ALA A 44 1.83 -11.03 -16.57
C ALA A 44 0.37 -10.63 -16.34
N THR A 45 0.09 -9.33 -16.40
CA THR A 45 -1.28 -8.84 -16.35
C THR A 45 -1.91 -8.79 -17.73
N SER A 46 -3.24 -8.74 -17.78
CA SER A 46 -3.97 -8.62 -19.04
C SER A 46 -3.66 -7.33 -19.81
N THR A 47 -3.12 -6.32 -19.13
CA THR A 47 -2.73 -5.04 -19.74
C THR A 47 -1.31 -5.05 -20.30
N GLY A 48 -0.60 -6.17 -20.22
CA GLY A 48 0.77 -6.28 -20.72
C GLY A 48 1.85 -5.80 -19.76
N HIS A 49 1.48 -5.41 -18.55
CA HIS A 49 2.43 -5.05 -17.50
C HIS A 49 2.72 -6.27 -16.63
N ASP A 50 3.99 -6.46 -16.31
CA ASP A 50 4.39 -7.52 -15.40
C ASP A 50 4.29 -7.03 -13.95
N ILE A 51 3.73 -7.87 -13.10
CA ILE A 51 3.68 -7.62 -11.66
C ILE A 51 4.37 -8.78 -10.92
N ILE A 52 4.93 -8.44 -9.78
CA ILE A 52 5.49 -9.46 -8.89
C ILE A 52 4.54 -9.61 -7.72
N GLU A 53 4.04 -10.81 -7.50
CA GLU A 53 3.18 -11.12 -6.37
C GLU A 53 3.89 -12.00 -5.36
N TYR A 54 3.69 -11.68 -4.10
CA TYR A 54 4.18 -12.51 -3.01
C TYR A 54 3.24 -12.40 -1.81
N ALA A 55 3.35 -13.33 -0.91
CA ALA A 55 2.57 -13.34 0.32
C ALA A 55 3.50 -13.21 1.52
N VAL A 56 3.13 -12.37 2.46
CA VAL A 56 3.84 -12.17 3.72
C VAL A 56 3.01 -12.77 4.84
N ALA A 57 3.60 -13.68 5.58
CA ALA A 57 2.99 -14.29 6.74
C ALA A 57 3.39 -13.49 7.98
N SER A 58 2.40 -12.94 8.67
CA SER A 58 2.60 -12.22 9.92
C SER A 58 1.96 -13.00 11.05
N ASN A 59 2.75 -13.32 12.05
CA ASN A 59 2.29 -14.03 13.22
C ASN A 59 1.99 -13.06 14.34
N SER A 60 0.81 -13.17 14.92
CA SER A 60 0.39 -12.35 16.05
C SER A 60 -0.21 -13.20 17.15
N GLY A 61 -0.18 -12.66 18.36
CA GLY A 61 -0.73 -13.32 19.53
C GLY A 61 0.30 -13.99 20.42
N PRO A 62 -0.14 -14.50 21.58
CA PRO A 62 0.75 -15.18 22.53
C PRO A 62 1.25 -16.51 21.96
N ARG A 63 2.37 -17.00 22.50
CA ARG A 63 2.97 -18.26 22.05
C ARG A 63 2.00 -19.45 22.05
N GLU A 64 1.06 -19.46 22.98
CA GLU A 64 0.09 -20.56 23.13
C GLU A 64 -1.04 -20.50 22.09
N ASN A 65 -1.28 -19.32 21.51
CA ASN A 65 -2.36 -19.14 20.54
C ASN A 65 -1.93 -18.14 19.47
N ARG A 66 -0.96 -18.52 18.66
CA ARG A 66 -0.50 -17.71 17.55
C ARG A 66 -1.42 -17.83 16.36
N GLN A 67 -1.80 -16.68 15.82
CA GLN A 67 -2.54 -16.60 14.58
C GLN A 67 -1.63 -16.08 13.49
N THR A 68 -1.67 -16.73 12.35
CA THR A 68 -0.92 -16.30 11.17
C THR A 68 -1.86 -15.61 10.21
N SER A 69 -1.52 -14.38 9.88
CA SER A 69 -2.23 -13.63 8.86
C SER A 69 -1.41 -13.60 7.58
N TRP A 70 -2.06 -13.85 6.46
CA TRP A 70 -1.44 -13.89 5.15
C TRP A 70 -1.82 -12.63 4.38
N PHE A 71 -0.83 -11.87 3.99
CA PHE A 71 -1.04 -10.63 3.24
C PHE A 71 -0.47 -10.79 1.83
N ARG A 72 -1.30 -10.60 0.84
CA ARG A 72 -0.86 -10.59 -0.55
C ARG A 72 -0.36 -9.21 -0.94
N VAL A 73 0.83 -9.18 -1.49
CA VAL A 73 1.47 -7.94 -1.92
C VAL A 73 1.78 -8.04 -3.41
N ALA A 74 1.45 -6.98 -4.13
CA ALA A 74 1.77 -6.84 -5.55
C ALA A 74 2.78 -5.71 -5.71
N ALA A 75 3.81 -5.94 -6.50
CA ALA A 75 4.83 -4.94 -6.80
C ALA A 75 4.89 -4.68 -8.29
N PHE A 76 4.78 -3.41 -8.65
CA PHE A 76 4.98 -2.97 -10.03
C PHE A 76 6.42 -2.50 -10.16
N ILE A 77 7.30 -3.38 -10.59
CA ILE A 77 8.73 -3.10 -10.74
C ILE A 77 9.12 -3.36 -12.19
N GLU A 78 9.73 -2.36 -12.80
CA GLU A 78 10.24 -2.50 -14.15
C GLU A 78 11.41 -3.49 -14.18
N GLU A 79 11.64 -4.06 -15.36
CA GLU A 79 12.76 -4.95 -15.56
C GLU A 79 14.08 -4.28 -15.17
N GLY A 80 14.85 -4.95 -14.33
CA GLY A 80 16.10 -4.41 -13.83
C GLY A 80 16.57 -5.10 -12.56
N PRO A 81 17.64 -4.59 -11.93
CA PRO A 81 18.23 -5.20 -10.74
C PRO A 81 17.28 -5.38 -9.56
N ARG A 82 16.36 -4.43 -9.37
CA ARG A 82 15.38 -4.51 -8.28
C ARG A 82 14.41 -5.68 -8.46
N ARG A 83 13.99 -5.91 -9.70
CA ARG A 83 13.11 -7.02 -10.04
C ARG A 83 13.82 -8.34 -9.83
N ASP A 84 15.06 -8.45 -10.30
CA ASP A 84 15.88 -9.64 -10.11
C ASP A 84 16.12 -9.92 -8.64
N PHE A 85 16.40 -8.89 -7.86
CA PHE A 85 16.57 -9.01 -6.42
C PHE A 85 15.31 -9.56 -5.76
N LEU A 86 14.15 -9.01 -6.08
CA LEU A 86 12.89 -9.42 -5.48
C LEU A 86 12.52 -10.86 -5.83
N THR A 87 12.69 -11.24 -7.10
CA THR A 87 12.37 -12.59 -7.55
C THR A 87 13.38 -13.65 -7.07
N SER A 88 14.55 -13.22 -6.61
CA SER A 88 15.57 -14.12 -6.06
C SER A 88 15.41 -14.39 -4.56
N LEU A 89 14.49 -13.72 -3.89
CA LEU A 89 14.30 -13.90 -2.46
C LEU A 89 13.77 -15.30 -2.15
N PRO A 90 14.39 -16.02 -1.21
CA PRO A 90 13.95 -17.36 -0.87
C PRO A 90 12.71 -17.34 0.04
N LYS A 91 11.97 -18.43 0.02
CA LYS A 91 10.89 -18.67 0.96
C LYS A 91 11.41 -18.58 2.40
N GLY A 92 10.66 -17.93 3.27
CA GLY A 92 11.02 -17.80 4.68
C GLY A 92 11.89 -16.58 5.01
N ALA A 93 12.28 -15.79 4.01
CA ALA A 93 13.00 -14.55 4.27
C ALA A 93 12.12 -13.59 5.09
N THR A 94 12.71 -12.98 6.12
CA THR A 94 12.02 -11.96 6.90
C THR A 94 12.15 -10.62 6.19
N VAL A 95 11.02 -10.02 5.87
CA VAL A 95 10.97 -8.78 5.10
C VAL A 95 10.17 -7.72 5.81
N TYR A 96 10.54 -6.48 5.57
CA TYR A 96 9.78 -5.29 5.92
C TYR A 96 9.18 -4.74 4.64
N VAL A 97 7.86 -4.64 4.60
CA VAL A 97 7.14 -4.15 3.42
C VAL A 97 6.32 -2.94 3.81
N GLU A 98 6.45 -1.89 3.05
CA GLU A 98 5.63 -0.70 3.17
C GLU A 98 4.88 -0.50 1.86
N GLY A 99 3.58 -0.27 1.94
CA GLY A 99 2.78 -0.13 0.76
C GLY A 99 1.42 0.51 0.99
N ASP A 100 0.68 0.60 -0.08
CA ASP A 100 -0.69 1.11 -0.07
C ASP A 100 -1.66 -0.05 0.11
N ALA A 101 -2.65 0.16 0.97
CA ALA A 101 -3.69 -0.83 1.23
C ALA A 101 -4.97 -0.41 0.50
N ILE A 102 -5.49 -1.30 -0.32
CA ILE A 102 -6.73 -1.08 -1.06
C ILE A 102 -7.68 -2.24 -0.78
N MET A 103 -8.90 -1.90 -0.40
CA MET A 103 -9.97 -2.89 -0.24
C MET A 103 -10.75 -3.00 -1.54
N ASN A 104 -10.75 -4.19 -2.11
CA ASN A 104 -11.51 -4.48 -3.31
C ASN A 104 -12.76 -5.27 -2.96
N SER A 105 -13.89 -4.84 -3.48
CA SER A 105 -15.14 -5.56 -3.33
C SER A 105 -15.35 -6.48 -4.52
N TYR A 106 -15.72 -7.71 -4.25
CA TYR A 106 -16.07 -8.69 -5.29
C TYR A 106 -17.23 -9.53 -4.83
N ASN A 107 -17.90 -10.14 -5.78
CA ASN A 107 -18.95 -11.10 -5.48
C ASN A 107 -18.37 -12.52 -5.53
N ASP A 108 -18.64 -13.30 -4.48
CA ASP A 108 -18.19 -14.68 -4.45
C ASP A 108 -19.10 -15.57 -5.35
N SER A 109 -18.80 -16.86 -5.39
CA SER A 109 -19.56 -17.81 -6.19
C SER A 109 -21.04 -17.92 -5.78
N ASP A 110 -21.37 -17.54 -4.55
CA ASP A 110 -22.73 -17.52 -4.02
C ASP A 110 -23.44 -16.18 -4.24
N GLY A 111 -22.79 -15.23 -4.91
CA GLY A 111 -23.32 -13.90 -5.16
C GLY A 111 -23.30 -12.97 -3.97
N LYS A 112 -22.63 -13.34 -2.89
CA LYS A 112 -22.48 -12.48 -1.71
C LYS A 112 -21.34 -11.48 -1.89
N PRO A 113 -21.54 -10.21 -1.50
CA PRO A 113 -20.44 -9.23 -1.57
C PRO A 113 -19.36 -9.58 -0.54
N ARG A 114 -18.12 -9.61 -1.02
CA ARG A 114 -16.94 -9.82 -0.19
C ARG A 114 -15.91 -8.76 -0.45
N SER A 115 -15.02 -8.54 0.51
CA SER A 115 -13.92 -7.62 0.36
C SER A 115 -12.61 -8.35 0.52
N ALA A 116 -11.65 -7.97 -0.30
CA ALA A 116 -10.29 -8.48 -0.22
C ALA A 116 -9.32 -7.32 -0.11
N LEU A 117 -8.33 -7.47 0.76
CA LEU A 117 -7.26 -6.48 0.92
C LEU A 117 -6.18 -6.75 -0.12
N SER A 118 -5.90 -5.74 -0.93
CA SER A 118 -4.77 -5.74 -1.85
C SER A 118 -3.74 -4.75 -1.38
N ILE A 119 -2.48 -5.16 -1.37
CA ILE A 119 -1.37 -4.32 -0.93
C ILE A 119 -0.45 -4.09 -2.13
N TYR A 120 -0.18 -2.83 -2.42
CA TYR A 120 0.75 -2.45 -3.47
C TYR A 120 2.04 -1.97 -2.85
N GLN A 121 3.12 -2.69 -3.10
CA GLN A 121 4.42 -2.40 -2.52
C GLN A 121 4.96 -1.06 -3.00
N ARG A 122 5.39 -0.24 -2.05
CA ARG A 122 6.18 0.97 -2.33
C ARG A 122 7.64 0.75 -1.99
N ASN A 123 7.90 0.05 -0.91
CA ASN A 123 9.26 -0.23 -0.46
C ASN A 123 9.32 -1.59 0.21
N ILE A 124 10.44 -2.28 0.03
CA ILE A 124 10.72 -3.55 0.67
C ILE A 124 12.17 -3.58 1.14
N GLU A 125 12.38 -4.09 2.34
CA GLU A 125 13.70 -4.33 2.88
C GLU A 125 13.77 -5.76 3.43
N VAL A 126 14.86 -6.42 3.14
CA VAL A 126 15.11 -7.76 3.67
C VAL A 126 15.82 -7.62 5.00
N LEU A 127 15.15 -8.04 6.06
CA LEU A 127 15.69 -7.95 7.42
C LEU A 127 16.54 -9.15 7.76
N ARG A 128 16.13 -10.32 7.28
CA ARG A 128 16.84 -11.56 7.55
C ARG A 128 16.60 -12.55 6.42
N ARG A 129 17.66 -13.17 5.97
CA ARG A 129 17.57 -14.29 5.04
C ARG A 129 17.52 -15.59 5.84
N PRO A 130 16.71 -16.58 5.41
CA PRO A 130 16.73 -17.87 6.08
C PRO A 130 18.13 -18.47 5.97
N THR A 131 18.59 -18.99 7.09
CA THR A 131 19.85 -19.75 7.10
C THR A 131 19.64 -20.99 6.26
N PRO A 132 20.47 -21.25 5.23
CA PRO A 132 20.36 -22.53 4.55
C PRO A 132 20.48 -23.64 5.58
N ALA A 133 19.56 -24.60 5.51
CA ALA A 133 19.61 -25.75 6.42
C ALA A 133 21.01 -26.31 6.39
N ALA A 134 21.69 -26.26 7.53
CA ALA A 134 23.00 -26.88 7.66
C ALA A 134 22.81 -28.39 7.48
N GLU A 135 23.28 -28.89 6.36
CA GLU A 135 23.35 -30.34 6.16
C GLU A 135 24.41 -30.93 7.05
#